data_b34cae3279025f7da9db761ba5666fb7
#
_entry.id   b34cae3279025f7da9db761ba5666fb7
#
_cell.length_a   1.000
_cell.length_b   1.000
_cell.length_c   1.000
_cell.angle_alpha   90.00
_cell.angle_beta   90.00
_cell.angle_gamma   90.00
#
_symmetry.space_group_name_H-M   'P 1'
#
loop_
_entity.id
_entity.type
_entity.pdbx_description
1 polymer ?
#
loop_
_entity_poly.entity_id
_entity_poly.type
_entity_poly.pdbx_seq_one_letter_code
_entity_poly.pdbx_strand_id
1 'polypeptide(L)'
;PICFSSIISGAVQQGRPARVLNLFAYTGGATLAAAAAGAEVTHVDASKGMVAWAKENAESSGLSTAPIRWLVDDCAKFVQRELRRGHRYDAIIMDPPSYGRGPNGELWKLEDTLYDLLVDCAALLSDTPLFFLISSYTTGLQASVLSYLLGDLIVPRFGGKIAAEELGLPISGNG
;
A
#
# COMPACT_ATOMS: atom_id res chain seq x y z
N PRO A 1 -4.31 12.95 12.91
CA PRO A 1 -4.18 11.72 12.11
C PRO A 1 -2.84 11.05 12.46
N ILE A 2 -2.86 9.75 12.77
CA ILE A 2 -1.61 9.01 13.04
C ILE A 2 -0.94 8.76 11.69
N CYS A 3 0.29 9.27 11.52
CA CYS A 3 1.06 9.02 10.31
C CYS A 3 1.58 7.58 10.31
N PHE A 4 1.42 6.84 9.21
CA PHE A 4 1.86 5.45 9.11
C PHE A 4 3.36 5.27 9.37
N SER A 5 4.20 6.26 9.00
CA SER A 5 5.63 6.25 9.31
C SER A 5 5.92 6.26 10.82
N SER A 6 5.10 6.94 11.62
CA SER A 6 5.25 6.91 13.09
C SER A 6 4.93 5.53 13.66
N ILE A 7 3.96 4.80 13.09
CA ILE A 7 3.64 3.42 13.48
C ILE A 7 4.83 2.51 13.18
N ILE A 8 5.42 2.62 11.98
CA ILE A 8 6.58 1.86 11.57
C ILE A 8 7.77 2.14 12.50
N SER A 9 8.13 3.42 12.70
CA SER A 9 9.25 3.81 13.56
C SER A 9 9.06 3.30 14.99
N GLY A 10 7.85 3.39 15.53
CA GLY A 10 7.53 2.88 16.86
C GLY A 10 7.72 1.36 16.99
N ALA A 11 7.33 0.60 15.97
CA ALA A 11 7.53 -0.85 15.94
C ALA A 11 9.03 -1.21 15.86
N VAL A 12 9.77 -0.56 14.97
CA VAL A 12 11.21 -0.78 14.78
C VAL A 12 12.01 -0.43 16.06
N GLN A 13 11.69 0.68 16.73
CA GLN A 13 12.30 1.05 18.00
C GLN A 13 12.06 0.03 19.11
N GLN A 14 10.97 -0.71 19.06
CA GLN A 14 10.66 -1.82 19.96
C GLN A 14 11.31 -3.15 19.54
N GLY A 15 12.20 -3.15 18.55
CA GLY A 15 12.88 -4.33 18.02
C GLY A 15 11.98 -5.22 17.16
N ARG A 16 10.84 -4.71 16.73
CA ARG A 16 9.87 -5.45 15.89
C ARG A 16 10.17 -5.20 14.42
N PRO A 17 10.35 -6.23 13.58
CA PRO A 17 10.52 -6.03 12.15
C PRO A 17 9.26 -5.40 11.56
N ALA A 18 9.42 -4.56 10.54
CA ALA A 18 8.33 -3.95 9.80
C ALA A 18 8.51 -4.22 8.31
N ARG A 19 7.88 -5.28 7.80
CA ARG A 19 7.83 -5.62 6.38
C ARG A 19 6.60 -4.99 5.76
N VAL A 20 6.82 -4.03 4.88
CA VAL A 20 5.76 -3.23 4.24
C VAL A 20 5.64 -3.62 2.78
N LEU A 21 4.42 -3.96 2.35
CA LEU A 21 4.08 -4.12 0.94
C LEU A 21 3.39 -2.85 0.44
N ASN A 22 3.97 -2.21 -0.56
CA ASN A 22 3.37 -1.07 -1.25
C ASN A 22 2.98 -1.47 -2.67
N LEU A 23 1.68 -1.52 -2.94
CA LEU A 23 1.06 -1.88 -4.21
C LEU A 23 0.60 -0.62 -4.95
N PHE A 24 0.68 -0.65 -6.29
CA PHE A 24 0.44 0.52 -7.15
C PHE A 24 1.31 1.70 -6.70
N ALA A 25 2.58 1.39 -6.43
CA ALA A 25 3.46 2.23 -5.64
C ALA A 25 3.97 3.47 -6.38
N TYR A 26 3.65 3.61 -7.67
CA TYR A 26 3.91 4.79 -8.52
C TYR A 26 5.37 5.27 -8.40
N THR A 27 5.59 6.57 -8.14
CA THR A 27 6.91 7.19 -7.99
C THR A 27 7.54 6.98 -6.61
N GLY A 28 6.95 6.15 -5.75
CA GLY A 28 7.57 5.66 -4.53
C GLY A 28 7.41 6.52 -3.29
N GLY A 29 6.57 7.55 -3.26
CA GLY A 29 6.43 8.41 -2.08
C GLY A 29 6.19 7.65 -0.78
N ALA A 30 5.19 6.75 -0.75
CA ALA A 30 4.90 5.94 0.43
C ALA A 30 6.01 4.91 0.72
N THR A 31 6.64 4.35 -0.33
CA THR A 31 7.81 3.46 -0.20
C THR A 31 8.95 4.14 0.53
N LEU A 32 9.32 5.35 0.12
CA LEU A 32 10.42 6.10 0.70
C LEU A 32 10.12 6.53 2.14
N ALA A 33 8.89 6.96 2.41
CA ALA A 33 8.47 7.29 3.76
C ALA A 33 8.51 6.07 4.71
N ALA A 34 8.11 4.88 4.23
CA ALA A 34 8.20 3.65 5.00
C ALA A 34 9.65 3.22 5.23
N ALA A 35 10.49 3.28 4.19
CA ALA A 35 11.91 2.93 4.29
C ALA A 35 12.68 3.87 5.22
N ALA A 36 12.42 5.19 5.14
CA ALA A 36 12.99 6.18 6.06
C ALA A 36 12.57 5.96 7.52
N ALA A 37 11.40 5.34 7.76
CA ALA A 37 10.93 4.95 9.07
C ALA A 37 11.54 3.61 9.58
N GLY A 38 12.41 2.96 8.78
CA GLY A 38 13.12 1.73 9.11
C GLY A 38 12.47 0.43 8.64
N ALA A 39 11.50 0.49 7.74
CA ALA A 39 10.86 -0.71 7.19
C ALA A 39 11.71 -1.39 6.10
N GLU A 40 11.54 -2.71 5.98
CA GLU A 40 11.84 -3.45 4.76
C GLU A 40 10.63 -3.32 3.81
N VAL A 41 10.84 -2.72 2.65
CA VAL A 41 9.72 -2.39 1.74
C VAL A 41 9.77 -3.22 0.47
N THR A 42 8.64 -3.80 0.11
CA THR A 42 8.42 -4.36 -1.23
C THR A 42 7.56 -3.38 -2.03
N HIS A 43 8.17 -2.76 -3.03
CA HIS A 43 7.56 -1.79 -3.94
C HIS A 43 7.13 -2.50 -5.22
N VAL A 44 5.84 -2.47 -5.54
CA VAL A 44 5.26 -3.12 -6.72
C VAL A 44 4.47 -2.12 -7.53
N ASP A 45 4.83 -1.98 -8.81
CA ASP A 45 4.08 -1.19 -9.78
C ASP A 45 4.17 -1.85 -11.17
N ALA A 46 3.10 -1.74 -11.96
CA ALA A 46 3.07 -2.31 -13.31
C ALA A 46 3.91 -1.54 -14.32
N SER A 47 4.21 -0.27 -14.05
CA SER A 47 4.94 0.62 -14.95
C SER A 47 6.44 0.58 -14.67
N LYS A 48 7.21 0.07 -15.65
CA LYS A 48 8.68 0.08 -15.60
C LYS A 48 9.24 1.50 -15.42
N GLY A 49 8.63 2.50 -16.08
CA GLY A 49 9.04 3.90 -15.96
C GLY A 49 8.84 4.45 -14.56
N MET A 50 7.71 4.13 -13.92
CA MET A 50 7.43 4.58 -12.54
C MET A 50 8.38 3.93 -11.53
N VAL A 51 8.65 2.63 -11.66
CA VAL A 51 9.63 1.95 -10.79
C VAL A 51 11.04 2.51 -10.97
N ALA A 52 11.44 2.85 -12.20
CA ALA A 52 12.73 3.50 -12.46
C ALA A 52 12.79 4.87 -11.77
N TRP A 53 11.77 5.68 -11.94
CA TRP A 53 11.68 7.00 -11.29
C TRP A 53 11.64 6.89 -9.75
N ALA A 54 10.94 5.90 -9.21
CA ALA A 54 10.94 5.66 -7.77
C ALA A 54 12.35 5.35 -7.23
N LYS A 55 13.19 4.63 -7.99
CA LYS A 55 14.60 4.39 -7.63
C LYS A 55 15.42 5.69 -7.64
N GLU A 56 15.25 6.52 -8.65
CA GLU A 56 15.90 7.83 -8.73
C GLU A 56 15.50 8.73 -7.55
N ASN A 57 14.23 8.69 -7.16
CA ASN A 57 13.73 9.37 -5.97
C ASN A 57 14.37 8.83 -4.67
N ALA A 58 14.58 7.51 -4.58
CA ALA A 58 15.27 6.92 -3.43
C ALA A 58 16.73 7.38 -3.34
N GLU A 59 17.43 7.42 -4.46
CA GLU A 59 18.80 7.95 -4.53
C GLU A 59 18.85 9.42 -4.11
N SER A 60 17.98 10.25 -4.67
CA SER A 60 17.89 11.69 -4.37
C SER A 60 17.50 11.97 -2.91
N SER A 61 16.84 11.02 -2.25
CA SER A 61 16.42 11.09 -0.83
C SER A 61 17.44 10.46 0.13
N GLY A 62 18.60 10.01 -0.35
CA GLY A 62 19.63 9.36 0.49
C GLY A 62 19.24 7.95 0.94
N LEU A 63 18.30 7.30 0.25
CA LEU A 63 17.76 5.97 0.59
C LEU A 63 18.23 4.86 -0.38
N SER A 64 19.30 5.10 -1.14
CA SER A 64 19.83 4.15 -2.13
C SER A 64 20.21 2.79 -1.53
N THR A 65 20.60 2.75 -0.27
CA THR A 65 20.99 1.53 0.46
C THR A 65 19.88 0.98 1.35
N ALA A 66 18.71 1.61 1.37
CA ALA A 66 17.57 1.14 2.16
C ALA A 66 17.08 -0.23 1.65
N PRO A 67 16.55 -1.10 2.51
CA PRO A 67 16.09 -2.44 2.16
C PRO A 67 14.77 -2.38 1.38
N ILE A 68 14.83 -1.93 0.13
CA ILE A 68 13.68 -1.81 -0.77
C ILE A 68 13.82 -2.82 -1.91
N ARG A 69 12.84 -3.70 -2.04
CA ARG A 69 12.70 -4.63 -3.15
C ARG A 69 11.83 -3.99 -4.23
N TRP A 70 12.42 -3.67 -5.38
CA TRP A 70 11.74 -3.01 -6.51
C TRP A 70 11.23 -4.02 -7.52
N LEU A 71 9.94 -3.96 -7.86
CA LEU A 71 9.31 -4.91 -8.77
C LEU A 71 8.44 -4.20 -9.80
N VAL A 72 8.65 -4.58 -11.06
CA VAL A 72 7.73 -4.24 -12.17
C VAL A 72 6.83 -5.43 -12.38
N ASP A 73 5.57 -5.34 -11.91
CA ASP A 73 4.67 -6.49 -11.89
C ASP A 73 3.20 -6.06 -11.79
N ASP A 74 2.29 -6.94 -12.20
CA ASP A 74 0.87 -6.82 -11.90
C ASP A 74 0.62 -7.07 -10.42
N CYS A 75 0.01 -6.10 -9.73
CA CYS A 75 -0.16 -6.14 -8.27
C CYS A 75 -1.00 -7.34 -7.80
N ALA A 76 -2.10 -7.66 -8.48
CA ALA A 76 -2.96 -8.77 -8.10
C ALA A 76 -2.24 -10.12 -8.28
N LYS A 77 -1.58 -10.30 -9.43
CA LYS A 77 -0.78 -11.52 -9.68
C LYS A 77 0.40 -11.64 -8.71
N PHE A 78 1.03 -10.52 -8.34
CA PHE A 78 2.08 -10.50 -7.34
C PHE A 78 1.57 -10.99 -5.98
N VAL A 79 0.46 -10.44 -5.49
CA VAL A 79 -0.16 -10.82 -4.23
C VAL A 79 -0.47 -12.31 -4.19
N GLN A 80 -1.08 -12.85 -5.24
CA GLN A 80 -1.39 -14.28 -5.33
C GLN A 80 -0.13 -15.17 -5.33
N ARG A 81 0.98 -14.72 -5.93
CA ARG A 81 2.26 -15.43 -5.86
C ARG A 81 2.87 -15.42 -4.46
N GLU A 82 2.81 -14.29 -3.77
CA GLU A 82 3.29 -14.18 -2.38
C GLU A 82 2.48 -15.07 -1.43
N LEU A 83 1.16 -15.16 -1.62
CA LEU A 83 0.30 -16.10 -0.88
C LEU A 83 0.76 -17.56 -1.08
N ARG A 84 0.97 -17.98 -2.33
CA ARG A 84 1.45 -19.36 -2.63
C ARG A 84 2.84 -19.65 -2.05
N ARG A 85 3.68 -18.62 -1.86
CA ARG A 85 5.01 -18.73 -1.25
C ARG A 85 4.96 -18.70 0.28
N GLY A 86 3.81 -18.43 0.87
CA GLY A 86 3.67 -18.31 2.30
C GLY A 86 4.29 -17.03 2.90
N HIS A 87 4.60 -16.03 2.08
CA HIS A 87 5.12 -14.76 2.56
C HIS A 87 4.04 -13.99 3.34
N ARG A 88 4.49 -13.17 4.29
CA ARG A 88 3.62 -12.33 5.11
C ARG A 88 4.22 -10.94 5.27
N TYR A 89 3.34 -9.95 5.41
CA TYR A 89 3.70 -8.55 5.56
C TYR A 89 3.07 -7.96 6.84
N ASP A 90 3.80 -7.08 7.50
CA ASP A 90 3.35 -6.45 8.73
C ASP A 90 2.50 -5.21 8.45
N ALA A 91 2.63 -4.64 7.27
CA ALA A 91 1.73 -3.59 6.79
C ALA A 91 1.56 -3.65 5.27
N ILE A 92 0.39 -3.21 4.80
CA ILE A 92 0.09 -3.05 3.38
C ILE A 92 -0.36 -1.62 3.12
N ILE A 93 0.20 -1.02 2.07
CA ILE A 93 -0.20 0.27 1.53
C ILE A 93 -0.63 0.05 0.08
N MET A 94 -1.74 0.64 -0.34
CA MET A 94 -2.17 0.56 -1.73
C MET A 94 -2.94 1.81 -2.16
N ASP A 95 -2.72 2.21 -3.40
CA ASP A 95 -3.41 3.30 -4.08
C ASP A 95 -3.85 2.85 -5.48
N PRO A 96 -4.84 1.92 -5.54
CA PRO A 96 -5.22 1.31 -6.80
C PRO A 96 -5.91 2.33 -7.73
N PRO A 97 -5.50 2.39 -9.01
CA PRO A 97 -6.14 3.27 -9.98
C PRO A 97 -7.57 2.79 -10.29
N SER A 98 -8.47 3.73 -10.64
CA SER A 98 -9.83 3.41 -11.08
C SER A 98 -9.82 2.50 -12.30
N TYR A 99 -8.87 2.72 -13.21
CA TYR A 99 -8.67 2.02 -14.45
C TYR A 99 -7.20 1.97 -14.83
N GLY A 100 -6.75 0.88 -15.41
CA GLY A 100 -5.36 0.74 -15.84
C GLY A 100 -5.11 -0.48 -16.71
N ARG A 101 -3.85 -0.67 -17.05
CA ARG A 101 -3.37 -1.86 -17.76
C ARG A 101 -2.17 -2.43 -17.01
N GLY A 102 -2.16 -3.74 -16.86
CA GLY A 102 -1.00 -4.48 -16.38
C GLY A 102 0.17 -4.45 -17.39
N PRO A 103 1.34 -4.94 -16.98
CA PRO A 103 2.56 -4.88 -17.81
C PRO A 103 2.44 -5.67 -19.13
N ASN A 104 1.53 -6.62 -19.24
CA ASN A 104 1.26 -7.39 -20.47
C ASN A 104 -0.05 -6.98 -21.15
N GLY A 105 -0.64 -5.82 -20.78
CA GLY A 105 -1.86 -5.28 -21.34
C GLY A 105 -3.15 -5.77 -20.69
N GLU A 106 -3.08 -6.47 -19.57
CA GLU A 106 -4.26 -6.89 -18.78
C GLU A 106 -5.08 -5.68 -18.39
N LEU A 107 -6.39 -5.81 -18.51
CA LEU A 107 -7.32 -4.76 -18.12
C LEU A 107 -7.52 -4.76 -16.60
N TRP A 108 -7.29 -3.62 -15.98
CA TRP A 108 -7.63 -3.36 -14.59
C TRP A 108 -8.82 -2.42 -14.49
N LYS A 109 -9.85 -2.83 -13.76
CA LYS A 109 -10.97 -2.00 -13.34
C LYS A 109 -11.16 -2.20 -11.85
N LEU A 110 -11.11 -1.12 -11.09
CA LEU A 110 -11.17 -1.18 -9.63
C LEU A 110 -12.45 -1.82 -9.12
N GLU A 111 -13.59 -1.42 -9.67
CA GLU A 111 -14.93 -1.91 -9.29
C GLU A 111 -15.11 -3.42 -9.46
N ASP A 112 -14.41 -4.03 -10.43
CA ASP A 112 -14.50 -5.45 -10.72
C ASP A 112 -13.52 -6.30 -9.89
N THR A 113 -12.44 -5.69 -9.37
CA THR A 113 -11.28 -6.42 -8.84
C THR A 113 -10.91 -6.09 -7.41
N LEU A 114 -11.44 -4.97 -6.87
CA LEU A 114 -11.03 -4.47 -5.55
C LEU A 114 -11.30 -5.48 -4.43
N TYR A 115 -12.48 -6.07 -4.40
CA TYR A 115 -12.86 -6.98 -3.31
C TYR A 115 -11.91 -8.20 -3.25
N ASP A 116 -11.69 -8.87 -4.37
CA ASP A 116 -10.81 -10.05 -4.44
C ASP A 116 -9.36 -9.68 -4.06
N LEU A 117 -8.88 -8.52 -4.50
CA LEU A 117 -7.57 -8.03 -4.13
C LEU A 117 -7.47 -7.75 -2.61
N LEU A 118 -8.51 -7.17 -2.00
CA LEU A 118 -8.54 -6.92 -0.55
C LEU A 118 -8.56 -8.23 0.24
N VAL A 119 -9.31 -9.24 -0.20
CA VAL A 119 -9.31 -10.59 0.40
C VAL A 119 -7.92 -11.20 0.37
N ASP A 120 -7.26 -11.19 -0.79
CA ASP A 120 -5.91 -11.71 -0.97
C ASP A 120 -4.89 -10.93 -0.12
N CYS A 121 -4.99 -9.60 -0.08
CA CYS A 121 -4.13 -8.75 0.74
C CYS A 121 -4.34 -8.99 2.25
N ALA A 122 -5.59 -9.14 2.71
CA ALA A 122 -5.87 -9.48 4.11
C ALA A 122 -5.25 -10.83 4.51
N ALA A 123 -5.23 -11.79 3.59
CA ALA A 123 -4.57 -13.07 3.79
C ALA A 123 -3.03 -12.98 3.82
N LEU A 124 -2.43 -11.94 3.24
CA LEU A 124 -0.98 -11.68 3.29
C LEU A 124 -0.52 -11.03 4.60
N LEU A 125 -1.43 -10.49 5.41
CA LEU A 125 -1.03 -9.87 6.67
C LEU A 125 -0.40 -10.91 7.62
N SER A 126 0.62 -10.50 8.36
CA SER A 126 1.21 -11.27 9.45
C SER A 126 0.21 -11.44 10.60
N ASP A 127 0.49 -12.30 11.57
CA ASP A 127 -0.44 -12.56 12.68
C ASP A 127 -0.66 -11.34 13.59
N THR A 128 0.27 -10.38 13.56
CA THR A 128 0.18 -9.13 14.34
C THR A 128 0.48 -7.94 13.44
N PRO A 129 -0.39 -7.60 12.49
CA PRO A 129 -0.12 -6.53 11.54
C PRO A 129 -0.07 -5.16 12.22
N LEU A 130 0.67 -4.24 11.63
CA LEU A 130 0.79 -2.87 12.09
C LEU A 130 -0.38 -2.02 11.59
N PHE A 131 -0.65 -2.09 10.29
CA PHE A 131 -1.77 -1.38 9.66
C PHE A 131 -2.04 -1.89 8.23
N PHE A 132 -3.22 -1.52 7.74
CA PHE A 132 -3.59 -1.59 6.34
C PHE A 132 -4.04 -0.19 5.89
N LEU A 133 -3.43 0.35 4.85
CA LEU A 133 -3.74 1.67 4.30
C LEU A 133 -4.18 1.54 2.85
N ILE A 134 -5.36 2.03 2.54
CA ILE A 134 -5.83 2.19 1.16
C ILE A 134 -6.22 3.63 0.92
N SER A 135 -5.75 4.21 -0.18
CA SER A 135 -6.26 5.46 -0.74
C SER A 135 -7.00 5.18 -2.04
N SER A 136 -7.93 6.05 -2.38
CA SER A 136 -8.67 6.00 -3.63
C SER A 136 -9.11 7.39 -4.04
N TYR A 137 -8.99 7.67 -5.34
CA TYR A 137 -9.53 8.87 -5.99
C TYR A 137 -10.63 8.52 -7.00
N THR A 138 -11.19 7.31 -6.90
CA THR A 138 -12.21 6.81 -7.82
C THR A 138 -13.56 7.47 -7.54
N THR A 139 -14.12 8.14 -8.54
CA THR A 139 -15.46 8.72 -8.45
C THR A 139 -16.50 7.62 -8.15
N GLY A 140 -17.33 7.84 -7.14
CA GLY A 140 -18.36 6.89 -6.71
C GLY A 140 -17.91 5.85 -5.67
N LEU A 141 -16.61 5.72 -5.41
CA LEU A 141 -16.11 4.89 -4.31
C LEU A 141 -15.91 5.74 -3.06
N GLN A 142 -16.90 5.74 -2.19
CA GLN A 142 -16.89 6.52 -0.95
C GLN A 142 -15.96 5.90 0.10
N ALA A 143 -15.40 6.74 0.97
CA ALA A 143 -14.57 6.31 2.10
C ALA A 143 -15.31 5.32 3.04
N SER A 144 -16.63 5.48 3.20
CA SER A 144 -17.48 4.57 3.97
C SER A 144 -17.52 3.14 3.41
N VAL A 145 -17.48 2.97 2.08
CA VAL A 145 -17.43 1.66 1.43
C VAL A 145 -16.11 0.97 1.73
N LEU A 146 -14.99 1.69 1.61
CA LEU A 146 -13.67 1.17 1.96
C LEU A 146 -13.58 0.78 3.44
N SER A 147 -14.14 1.61 4.32
CA SER A 147 -14.23 1.30 5.77
C SER A 147 -15.02 0.03 6.04
N TYR A 148 -16.14 -0.15 5.37
CA TYR A 148 -16.95 -1.35 5.50
C TYR A 148 -16.18 -2.60 5.06
N LEU A 149 -15.57 -2.57 3.86
CA LEU A 149 -14.80 -3.70 3.32
C LEU A 149 -13.62 -4.09 4.23
N LEU A 150 -12.83 -3.11 4.68
CA LEU A 150 -11.72 -3.38 5.61
C LEU A 150 -12.22 -3.84 6.97
N GLY A 151 -13.37 -3.32 7.44
CA GLY A 151 -14.02 -3.74 8.67
C GLY A 151 -14.41 -5.21 8.65
N ASP A 152 -14.98 -5.65 7.56
CA ASP A 152 -15.40 -7.03 7.37
C ASP A 152 -14.22 -8.00 7.19
N LEU A 153 -13.21 -7.60 6.44
CA LEU A 153 -12.10 -8.49 6.06
C LEU A 153 -10.96 -8.56 7.10
N ILE A 154 -10.71 -7.49 7.85
CA ILE A 154 -9.51 -7.35 8.69
C ILE A 154 -9.84 -7.40 10.18
N VAL A 155 -10.85 -6.64 10.62
CA VAL A 155 -11.16 -6.50 12.05
C VAL A 155 -11.53 -7.82 12.74
N PRO A 156 -12.31 -8.74 12.14
CA PRO A 156 -12.65 -10.01 12.80
C PRO A 156 -11.43 -10.89 13.11
N ARG A 157 -10.38 -10.77 12.29
CA ARG A 157 -9.16 -11.58 12.45
C ARG A 157 -8.10 -10.92 13.33
N PHE A 158 -7.92 -9.61 13.18
CA PHE A 158 -6.79 -8.93 13.80
C PHE A 158 -7.19 -7.89 14.85
N GLY A 159 -8.48 -7.60 14.97
CA GLY A 159 -8.95 -6.49 15.79
C GLY A 159 -8.56 -5.13 15.19
N GLY A 160 -8.47 -4.12 16.05
CA GLY A 160 -8.03 -2.78 15.67
C GLY A 160 -9.18 -1.80 15.45
N LYS A 161 -8.84 -0.65 14.86
CA LYS A 161 -9.77 0.45 14.57
C LYS A 161 -9.64 0.83 13.10
N ILE A 162 -10.76 1.16 12.48
CA ILE A 162 -10.81 1.73 11.14
C ILE A 162 -11.04 3.22 11.26
N ALA A 163 -10.27 3.97 10.49
CA ALA A 163 -10.49 5.38 10.24
C ALA A 163 -10.56 5.60 8.73
N ALA A 164 -11.53 6.36 8.28
CA ALA A 164 -11.63 6.78 6.90
C ALA A 164 -11.97 8.26 6.84
N GLU A 165 -11.24 8.98 6.02
CA GLU A 165 -11.35 10.42 5.88
C GLU A 165 -11.28 10.77 4.39
N GLU A 166 -12.00 11.81 3.99
CA GLU A 166 -11.84 12.41 2.67
C GLU A 166 -10.76 13.49 2.75
N LEU A 167 -9.78 13.43 1.85
CA LEU A 167 -8.75 14.44 1.72
C LEU A 167 -9.21 15.49 0.73
N GLY A 168 -9.39 16.71 1.20
CA GLY A 168 -9.67 17.87 0.36
C GLY A 168 -8.51 18.87 0.40
N LEU A 169 -8.27 19.54 -0.73
CA LEU A 169 -7.39 20.71 -0.74
C LEU A 169 -8.20 21.89 -0.20
N PRO A 170 -7.67 22.68 0.75
CA PRO A 170 -8.33 23.89 1.21
C PRO A 170 -8.44 24.86 0.03
N ILE A 171 -9.66 25.36 -0.21
CA ILE A 171 -9.86 26.42 -1.20
C ILE A 171 -9.30 27.72 -0.59
N SER A 172 -8.18 28.18 -1.12
CA SER A 172 -7.68 29.52 -0.84
C SER A 172 -8.48 30.53 -1.68
N GLY A 173 -9.70 30.79 -1.30
CA GLY A 173 -10.56 31.74 -1.97
C GLY A 173 -11.27 32.60 -0.92
N ASN A 174 -11.05 33.90 -0.99
CA ASN A 174 -11.92 34.83 -0.33
C ASN A 174 -13.33 34.69 -0.93
N GLY A 175 -14.23 34.03 -0.21
CA GLY A 175 -15.65 34.23 -0.40
C GLY A 175 -16.06 35.47 0.33
#